data_8dc34ff9af6ac6eaaf22943dbdd796cc
#
_entry.id   8dc34ff9af6ac6eaaf22943dbdd796cc
#
_cell.length_a   1.000
_cell.length_b   1.000
_cell.length_c   1.000
_cell.angle_alpha   90.00
_cell.angle_beta   90.00
_cell.angle_gamma   90.00
#
_symmetry.space_group_name_H-M   'P 1'
#
loop_
_entity.id
_entity.type
_entity.pdbx_description
1 polymer ?
#
loop_
_entity_poly.entity_id
_entity_poly.type
_entity_poly.pdbx_seq_one_letter_code
_entity_poly.pdbx_strand_id
1 'polypeptide(L)'
;MKRGIAVCTGIGEQDSSERITNKYVELIRRFLNDREEARKALQSKDTVELYLALWSIGFYNTEEIQALVPGIIKDGAKYQVQTLLYFLRCTQYSGMNHRISKDAFEKWYNEPSVVAAILPLYLSGLYLSRYGGHKDAPSLHDYFDSKEEAIRHYDYLKNVYQSISAKEIYSPYVFPWESAELTRSEIVLKMAYITWMTNDSALKDDLCTSLPSLDTYMRAGYIGVVLNPPTSHLQEEYVLQSLGDRSQDVRDEAYKVLSEMTLSPKQNQKVEELLRFKYSEMRINAINLLMKQPKEQLSGSIRRLLTDKVAERRLAGLDMMKTIPVSYT
;
A
#
# COMPACT_ATOMS: atom_id res chain seq x y z
N MET A 1 -27.10 -27.48 0.36
CA MET A 1 -26.25 -27.38 -0.86
C MET A 1 -25.94 -25.92 -1.24
N LYS A 2 -26.94 -25.03 -1.47
CA LYS A 2 -26.68 -23.58 -1.81
C LYS A 2 -25.76 -22.89 -0.81
N ARG A 3 -25.96 -23.10 0.51
CA ARG A 3 -25.11 -22.56 1.57
C ARG A 3 -23.68 -23.11 1.52
N GLY A 4 -23.53 -24.41 1.23
CA GLY A 4 -22.21 -25.03 1.07
C GLY A 4 -21.45 -24.47 -0.15
N ILE A 5 -22.15 -24.23 -1.26
CA ILE A 5 -21.57 -23.61 -2.45
C ILE A 5 -21.14 -22.17 -2.14
N ALA A 6 -21.98 -21.39 -1.44
CA ALA A 6 -21.66 -20.02 -1.04
C ALA A 6 -20.39 -19.96 -0.19
N VAL A 7 -20.28 -20.82 0.83
CA VAL A 7 -19.09 -20.91 1.69
C VAL A 7 -17.83 -21.29 0.89
N CYS A 8 -17.94 -22.29 0.02
CA CYS A 8 -16.80 -22.77 -0.77
C CYS A 8 -16.38 -21.82 -1.90
N THR A 9 -17.32 -21.04 -2.44
CA THR A 9 -17.03 -20.11 -3.54
C THR A 9 -16.69 -18.70 -3.07
N GLY A 10 -16.73 -18.43 -1.75
CA GLY A 10 -16.52 -17.10 -1.20
C GLY A 10 -17.66 -16.10 -1.46
N ILE A 11 -18.78 -16.57 -2.00
CA ILE A 11 -19.99 -15.75 -2.17
C ILE A 11 -20.58 -15.52 -0.78
N GLY A 12 -20.74 -14.25 -0.36
CA GLY A 12 -21.19 -13.86 0.98
C GLY A 12 -22.52 -14.53 1.37
N GLU A 13 -22.64 -14.97 2.64
CA GLU A 13 -23.80 -15.74 3.13
C GLU A 13 -25.14 -15.00 2.99
N GLN A 14 -25.16 -13.67 3.08
CA GLN A 14 -26.38 -12.86 2.99
C GLN A 14 -26.92 -12.68 1.57
N ASP A 15 -26.04 -12.71 0.56
CA ASP A 15 -26.42 -12.50 -0.85
C ASP A 15 -26.61 -13.82 -1.63
N SER A 16 -26.18 -14.94 -1.07
CA SER A 16 -25.99 -16.19 -1.81
C SER A 16 -27.27 -16.94 -2.14
N SER A 17 -28.34 -16.78 -1.33
CA SER A 17 -29.55 -17.60 -1.51
C SER A 17 -30.39 -17.21 -2.74
N GLU A 18 -30.36 -15.91 -3.12
CA GLU A 18 -31.16 -15.40 -4.23
C GLU A 18 -30.40 -15.46 -5.58
N ARG A 19 -29.08 -15.42 -5.56
CA ARG A 19 -28.24 -15.35 -6.76
C ARG A 19 -27.75 -16.71 -7.26
N ILE A 20 -27.63 -17.70 -6.38
CA ILE A 20 -27.28 -19.08 -6.77
C ILE A 20 -28.52 -19.82 -7.24
N THR A 21 -28.67 -19.94 -8.55
CA THR A 21 -29.76 -20.65 -9.19
C THR A 21 -29.54 -22.18 -9.17
N ASN A 22 -30.60 -22.95 -9.38
CA ASN A 22 -30.49 -24.42 -9.55
C ASN A 22 -29.55 -24.76 -10.73
N LYS A 23 -29.52 -23.94 -11.79
CA LYS A 23 -28.61 -24.08 -12.93
C LYS A 23 -27.16 -24.18 -12.47
N TYR A 24 -26.70 -23.27 -11.58
CA TYR A 24 -25.31 -23.28 -11.09
C TYR A 24 -25.01 -24.51 -10.22
N VAL A 25 -25.97 -24.96 -9.43
CA VAL A 25 -25.82 -26.19 -8.65
C VAL A 25 -25.65 -27.41 -9.56
N GLU A 26 -26.39 -27.48 -10.64
CA GLU A 26 -26.29 -28.57 -11.63
C GLU A 26 -24.97 -28.50 -12.41
N LEU A 27 -24.51 -27.29 -12.80
CA LEU A 27 -23.21 -27.11 -13.44
C LEU A 27 -22.06 -27.59 -12.56
N ILE A 28 -22.05 -27.22 -11.27
CA ILE A 28 -21.04 -27.70 -10.33
C ILE A 28 -21.05 -29.22 -10.23
N ARG A 29 -22.22 -29.82 -10.13
CA ARG A 29 -22.34 -31.32 -10.08
C ARG A 29 -21.74 -31.96 -11.33
N ARG A 30 -22.04 -31.42 -12.51
CA ARG A 30 -21.52 -31.93 -13.78
C ARG A 30 -19.99 -31.80 -13.81
N PHE A 31 -19.44 -30.64 -13.51
CA PHE A 31 -18.00 -30.38 -13.51
C PHE A 31 -17.23 -31.19 -12.46
N LEU A 32 -17.84 -31.47 -11.31
CA LEU A 32 -17.25 -32.36 -10.30
C LEU A 32 -17.23 -33.81 -10.73
N ASN A 33 -18.22 -34.23 -11.55
CA ASN A 33 -18.31 -35.61 -12.06
C ASN A 33 -17.52 -35.81 -13.36
N ASP A 34 -17.40 -34.76 -14.20
CA ASP A 34 -16.70 -34.83 -15.47
C ASP A 34 -15.68 -33.66 -15.58
N ARG A 35 -14.41 -33.98 -15.33
CA ARG A 35 -13.31 -33.01 -15.39
C ARG A 35 -13.03 -32.51 -16.81
N GLU A 36 -13.26 -33.33 -17.82
CA GLU A 36 -13.06 -32.89 -19.21
C GLU A 36 -14.13 -31.90 -19.62
N GLU A 37 -15.34 -32.02 -19.13
CA GLU A 37 -16.37 -31.03 -19.31
C GLU A 37 -16.00 -29.70 -18.62
N ALA A 38 -15.47 -29.76 -17.38
CA ALA A 38 -14.99 -28.59 -16.68
C ALA A 38 -13.84 -27.91 -17.44
N ARG A 39 -12.87 -28.65 -17.98
CA ARG A 39 -11.78 -28.11 -18.80
C ARG A 39 -12.29 -27.42 -20.08
N LYS A 40 -13.25 -27.99 -20.77
CA LYS A 40 -13.88 -27.37 -21.93
C LYS A 40 -14.60 -26.07 -21.59
N ALA A 41 -15.22 -26.02 -20.41
CA ALA A 41 -15.91 -24.81 -19.94
C ALA A 41 -14.96 -23.64 -19.60
N LEU A 42 -13.65 -23.85 -19.52
CA LEU A 42 -12.66 -22.75 -19.43
C LEU A 42 -12.65 -21.84 -20.68
N GLN A 43 -13.25 -22.27 -21.78
CA GLN A 43 -13.44 -21.47 -22.99
C GLN A 43 -14.84 -20.83 -23.07
N SER A 44 -15.67 -21.02 -22.04
CA SER A 44 -17.02 -20.47 -22.02
C SER A 44 -17.01 -18.93 -22.02
N LYS A 45 -17.98 -18.37 -22.71
CA LYS A 45 -18.28 -16.93 -22.66
C LYS A 45 -19.18 -16.57 -21.47
N ASP A 46 -19.83 -17.56 -20.84
CA ASP A 46 -20.57 -17.37 -19.60
C ASP A 46 -19.56 -17.32 -18.44
N THR A 47 -19.44 -16.15 -17.85
CA THR A 47 -18.47 -15.86 -16.78
C THR A 47 -18.71 -16.71 -15.52
N VAL A 48 -19.97 -17.05 -15.22
CA VAL A 48 -20.30 -17.89 -14.08
C VAL A 48 -19.95 -19.34 -14.36
N GLU A 49 -20.26 -19.84 -15.54
CA GLU A 49 -19.89 -21.20 -15.96
C GLU A 49 -18.38 -21.40 -15.89
N LEU A 50 -17.61 -20.44 -16.39
CA LEU A 50 -16.16 -20.45 -16.35
C LEU A 50 -15.62 -20.47 -14.92
N TYR A 51 -16.16 -19.64 -14.04
CA TYR A 51 -15.77 -19.63 -12.63
C TYR A 51 -16.05 -20.96 -11.94
N LEU A 52 -17.24 -21.51 -12.16
CA LEU A 52 -17.62 -22.78 -11.56
C LEU A 52 -16.76 -23.94 -12.10
N ALA A 53 -16.34 -23.87 -13.36
CA ALA A 53 -15.41 -24.83 -13.95
C ALA A 53 -14.03 -24.75 -13.26
N LEU A 54 -13.45 -23.55 -13.14
CA LEU A 54 -12.19 -23.33 -12.44
C LEU A 54 -12.27 -23.78 -10.98
N TRP A 55 -13.33 -23.40 -10.28
CA TRP A 55 -13.56 -23.82 -8.90
C TRP A 55 -13.66 -25.34 -8.78
N SER A 56 -14.38 -25.99 -9.68
CA SER A 56 -14.55 -27.46 -9.66
C SER A 56 -13.24 -28.19 -9.93
N ILE A 57 -12.39 -27.68 -10.84
CA ILE A 57 -11.05 -28.22 -11.09
C ILE A 57 -10.19 -28.08 -9.83
N GLY A 58 -10.17 -26.90 -9.22
CA GLY A 58 -9.35 -26.62 -8.03
C GLY A 58 -9.82 -27.32 -6.76
N PHE A 59 -11.11 -27.68 -6.66
CA PHE A 59 -11.66 -28.35 -5.49
C PHE A 59 -11.01 -29.71 -5.20
N TYR A 60 -10.68 -30.46 -6.24
CA TYR A 60 -10.05 -31.78 -6.09
C TYR A 60 -8.55 -31.77 -6.29
N ASN A 61 -8.01 -30.77 -6.98
CA ASN A 61 -6.60 -30.76 -7.32
C ASN A 61 -6.07 -29.34 -7.50
N THR A 62 -5.56 -28.76 -6.41
CA THR A 62 -4.91 -27.45 -6.42
C THR A 62 -3.65 -27.45 -7.30
N GLU A 63 -2.94 -28.57 -7.42
CA GLU A 63 -1.76 -28.70 -8.28
C GLU A 63 -2.13 -28.58 -9.76
N GLU A 64 -3.29 -29.08 -10.15
CA GLU A 64 -3.78 -28.91 -11.53
C GLU A 64 -4.06 -27.45 -11.87
N ILE A 65 -4.68 -26.70 -10.93
CA ILE A 65 -4.86 -25.24 -11.10
C ILE A 65 -3.51 -24.56 -11.21
N GLN A 66 -2.56 -24.89 -10.35
CA GLN A 66 -1.20 -24.31 -10.39
C GLN A 66 -0.49 -24.63 -11.71
N ALA A 67 -0.67 -25.82 -12.26
CA ALA A 67 -0.11 -26.22 -13.54
C ALA A 67 -0.73 -25.47 -14.74
N LEU A 68 -2.01 -25.09 -14.66
CA LEU A 68 -2.70 -24.32 -15.70
C LEU A 68 -2.25 -22.84 -15.75
N VAL A 69 -1.79 -22.28 -14.62
CA VAL A 69 -1.44 -20.86 -14.48
C VAL A 69 -0.43 -20.36 -15.51
N PRO A 70 0.74 -21.00 -15.66
CA PRO A 70 1.75 -20.51 -16.60
C PRO A 70 1.22 -20.47 -18.03
N GLY A 71 0.40 -21.45 -18.41
CA GLY A 71 -0.26 -21.50 -19.72
C GLY A 71 -1.25 -20.36 -19.93
N ILE A 72 -2.08 -20.08 -18.93
CA ILE A 72 -3.08 -19.01 -18.97
C ILE A 72 -2.39 -17.65 -19.01
N ILE A 73 -1.34 -17.44 -18.24
CA ILE A 73 -0.54 -16.20 -18.27
C ILE A 73 0.16 -16.05 -19.60
N LYS A 74 0.80 -17.11 -20.11
CA LYS A 74 1.53 -17.10 -21.39
C LYS A 74 0.60 -16.86 -22.58
N ASP A 75 -0.53 -17.54 -22.61
CA ASP A 75 -1.50 -17.49 -23.70
C ASP A 75 -2.70 -16.58 -23.40
N GLY A 76 -2.57 -15.70 -22.45
CA GLY A 76 -3.65 -14.84 -21.96
C GLY A 76 -4.39 -14.04 -23.01
N ALA A 77 -3.75 -13.76 -24.16
CA ALA A 77 -4.42 -13.16 -25.31
C ALA A 77 -5.52 -14.05 -25.94
N LYS A 78 -5.50 -15.36 -25.66
CA LYS A 78 -6.53 -16.31 -26.09
C LYS A 78 -7.75 -16.33 -25.17
N TYR A 79 -7.59 -15.81 -23.94
CA TYR A 79 -8.65 -15.80 -22.94
C TYR A 79 -9.25 -14.39 -22.87
N GLN A 80 -10.53 -14.31 -22.60
CA GLN A 80 -11.14 -13.04 -22.25
C GLN A 80 -10.57 -12.54 -20.93
N VAL A 81 -10.51 -11.22 -20.74
CA VAL A 81 -10.06 -10.59 -19.49
C VAL A 81 -10.79 -11.19 -18.28
N GLN A 82 -12.09 -11.44 -18.42
CA GLN A 82 -12.92 -12.11 -17.42
C GLN A 82 -12.36 -13.47 -16.98
N THR A 83 -11.90 -14.30 -17.91
CA THR A 83 -11.31 -15.60 -17.60
C THR A 83 -10.10 -15.46 -16.71
N LEU A 84 -9.25 -14.49 -17.02
CA LEU A 84 -8.05 -14.20 -16.25
C LEU A 84 -8.40 -13.71 -14.82
N LEU A 85 -9.40 -12.84 -14.71
CA LEU A 85 -9.88 -12.33 -13.42
C LEU A 85 -10.39 -13.47 -12.52
N TYR A 86 -11.22 -14.36 -13.06
CA TYR A 86 -11.74 -15.50 -12.31
C TYR A 86 -10.66 -16.48 -11.92
N PHE A 87 -9.72 -16.68 -12.82
CA PHE A 87 -8.57 -17.52 -12.56
C PHE A 87 -7.73 -16.95 -11.38
N LEU A 88 -7.41 -15.68 -11.43
CA LEU A 88 -6.68 -15.00 -10.36
C LEU A 88 -7.45 -15.06 -9.03
N ARG A 89 -8.76 -14.92 -9.07
CA ARG A 89 -9.59 -15.01 -7.86
C ARG A 89 -9.61 -16.45 -7.29
N CYS A 90 -9.70 -17.47 -8.12
CA CYS A 90 -9.59 -18.87 -7.68
C CYS A 90 -8.23 -19.16 -7.06
N THR A 91 -7.14 -18.60 -7.60
CA THR A 91 -5.78 -18.81 -7.10
C THR A 91 -5.56 -18.15 -5.74
N GLN A 92 -6.29 -17.09 -5.40
CA GLN A 92 -6.25 -16.45 -4.09
C GLN A 92 -6.56 -17.44 -2.95
N TYR A 93 -7.46 -18.38 -3.18
CA TYR A 93 -7.83 -19.39 -2.20
C TYR A 93 -6.93 -20.64 -2.23
N SER A 94 -6.09 -20.80 -3.24
CA SER A 94 -5.22 -21.98 -3.39
C SER A 94 -3.80 -21.79 -2.83
N GLY A 95 -3.51 -20.65 -2.18
CA GLY A 95 -2.19 -20.37 -1.62
C GLY A 95 -1.09 -20.16 -2.67
N MET A 96 -1.46 -19.73 -3.87
CA MET A 96 -0.50 -19.44 -4.93
C MET A 96 0.44 -18.31 -4.53
N ASN A 97 1.72 -18.51 -4.80
CA ASN A 97 2.76 -17.61 -4.37
C ASN A 97 2.77 -16.29 -5.19
N HIS A 98 3.36 -15.26 -4.61
CA HIS A 98 3.56 -13.95 -5.19
C HIS A 98 4.28 -13.96 -6.56
N ARG A 99 5.05 -15.01 -6.89
CA ARG A 99 5.76 -15.12 -8.17
C ARG A 99 4.77 -15.14 -9.35
N ILE A 100 3.69 -15.87 -9.20
CA ILE A 100 2.64 -15.96 -10.24
C ILE A 100 1.89 -14.64 -10.38
N SER A 101 1.58 -13.99 -9.26
CA SER A 101 0.94 -12.66 -9.29
C SER A 101 1.87 -11.61 -9.88
N LYS A 102 3.19 -11.73 -9.67
CA LYS A 102 4.22 -10.87 -10.29
C LYS A 102 4.23 -11.04 -11.81
N ASP A 103 4.32 -12.28 -12.30
CA ASP A 103 4.34 -12.56 -13.74
C ASP A 103 3.05 -12.11 -14.44
N ALA A 104 1.90 -12.30 -13.77
CA ALA A 104 0.63 -11.79 -14.26
C ALA A 104 0.58 -10.26 -14.27
N PHE A 105 1.11 -9.61 -13.23
CA PHE A 105 1.18 -8.14 -13.16
C PHE A 105 2.06 -7.57 -14.27
N GLU A 106 3.26 -8.09 -14.48
CA GLU A 106 4.17 -7.65 -15.55
C GLU A 106 3.50 -7.68 -16.92
N LYS A 107 2.71 -8.71 -17.19
CA LYS A 107 2.02 -8.86 -18.48
C LYS A 107 0.80 -7.96 -18.65
N TRP A 108 0.07 -7.67 -17.57
CA TRP A 108 -1.28 -7.12 -17.63
C TRP A 108 -1.44 -5.78 -16.89
N TYR A 109 -0.34 -5.11 -16.51
CA TYR A 109 -0.41 -3.87 -15.74
C TYR A 109 -1.17 -2.72 -16.46
N ASN A 110 -1.32 -2.81 -17.78
CA ASN A 110 -2.10 -1.83 -18.58
C ASN A 110 -3.62 -2.09 -18.55
N GLU A 111 -4.06 -3.20 -17.92
CA GLU A 111 -5.47 -3.58 -17.85
C GLU A 111 -5.99 -3.37 -16.42
N PRO A 112 -6.62 -2.22 -16.10
CA PRO A 112 -7.01 -1.89 -14.73
C PRO A 112 -7.90 -2.94 -14.05
N SER A 113 -8.75 -3.64 -14.80
CA SER A 113 -9.59 -4.72 -14.28
C SER A 113 -8.77 -5.92 -13.80
N VAL A 114 -7.72 -6.25 -14.52
CA VAL A 114 -6.79 -7.34 -14.15
C VAL A 114 -5.94 -6.92 -12.96
N VAL A 115 -5.43 -5.68 -12.97
CA VAL A 115 -4.66 -5.11 -11.86
C VAL A 115 -5.46 -5.12 -10.56
N ALA A 116 -6.74 -4.75 -10.59
CA ALA A 116 -7.60 -4.80 -9.41
C ALA A 116 -7.68 -6.21 -8.78
N ALA A 117 -7.70 -7.25 -9.61
CA ALA A 117 -7.72 -8.63 -9.13
C ALA A 117 -6.36 -9.14 -8.67
N ILE A 118 -5.27 -8.64 -9.26
CA ILE A 118 -3.90 -9.08 -8.94
C ILE A 118 -3.35 -8.41 -7.68
N LEU A 119 -3.60 -7.11 -7.48
CA LEU A 119 -3.00 -6.30 -6.41
C LEU A 119 -3.13 -6.90 -5.00
N PRO A 120 -4.24 -7.52 -4.59
CA PRO A 120 -4.35 -8.17 -3.29
C PRO A 120 -3.34 -9.32 -3.10
N LEU A 121 -2.95 -9.97 -4.19
CA LEU A 121 -2.00 -11.10 -4.21
C LEU A 121 -0.56 -10.65 -4.42
N TYR A 122 -0.40 -9.55 -5.16
CA TYR A 122 0.89 -8.99 -5.53
C TYR A 122 1.58 -8.41 -4.30
N LEU A 123 2.81 -8.86 -4.04
CA LEU A 123 3.55 -8.52 -2.83
C LEU A 123 2.71 -8.73 -1.55
N SER A 124 1.98 -9.85 -1.51
CA SER A 124 1.21 -10.24 -0.33
C SER A 124 2.12 -10.71 0.81
N GLY A 125 1.63 -10.60 2.04
CA GLY A 125 2.41 -10.96 3.23
C GLY A 125 3.36 -9.87 3.72
N LEU A 126 3.54 -8.78 2.99
CA LEU A 126 4.28 -7.61 3.43
C LEU A 126 3.37 -6.68 4.26
N TYR A 127 3.92 -6.13 5.32
CA TYR A 127 3.18 -5.24 6.22
C TYR A 127 4.09 -4.16 6.80
N LEU A 128 3.88 -2.93 6.36
CA LEU A 128 4.51 -1.75 6.94
C LEU A 128 3.70 -1.30 8.15
N SER A 129 4.24 -1.49 9.37
CA SER A 129 3.54 -1.08 10.59
C SER A 129 4.49 -0.41 11.57
N ARG A 130 4.00 0.64 12.22
CA ARG A 130 4.67 1.27 13.37
C ARG A 130 4.61 0.40 14.64
N TYR A 131 3.63 -0.51 14.73
CA TYR A 131 3.38 -1.35 15.91
C TYR A 131 3.69 -2.81 15.60
N GLY A 132 4.94 -3.24 15.72
CA GLY A 132 5.31 -4.65 15.63
C GLY A 132 5.49 -5.20 14.21
N GLY A 133 5.55 -4.36 13.19
CA GLY A 133 6.02 -4.74 11.86
C GLY A 133 7.53 -5.02 11.86
N HIS A 134 7.99 -5.76 10.88
CA HIS A 134 9.42 -5.97 10.68
C HIS A 134 10.11 -4.61 10.49
N LYS A 135 11.12 -4.31 11.32
CA LYS A 135 11.97 -3.13 11.14
C LYS A 135 12.93 -3.31 9.98
N ASP A 136 13.29 -4.55 9.72
CA ASP A 136 14.19 -4.90 8.62
C ASP A 136 13.40 -5.10 7.33
N ALA A 137 13.96 -4.60 6.24
CA ALA A 137 13.39 -4.81 4.93
C ALA A 137 13.34 -6.31 4.61
N PRO A 138 12.23 -6.81 4.03
CA PRO A 138 12.19 -8.18 3.54
C PRO A 138 13.24 -8.38 2.45
N SER A 139 13.70 -9.62 2.30
CA SER A 139 14.66 -9.93 1.25
C SER A 139 14.07 -9.64 -0.13
N LEU A 140 14.78 -8.87 -0.93
CA LEU A 140 14.39 -8.59 -2.31
C LEU A 140 14.18 -9.89 -3.11
N HIS A 141 15.06 -10.88 -2.90
CA HIS A 141 15.06 -12.14 -3.62
C HIS A 141 13.89 -13.07 -3.30
N ASP A 142 13.15 -12.78 -2.23
CA ASP A 142 11.91 -13.51 -1.95
C ASP A 142 10.78 -13.10 -2.94
N TYR A 143 10.91 -11.92 -3.57
CA TYR A 143 9.89 -11.31 -4.42
C TYR A 143 10.34 -11.04 -5.85
N PHE A 144 11.61 -10.70 -6.08
CA PHE A 144 12.17 -10.34 -7.37
C PHE A 144 13.50 -11.04 -7.60
N ASP A 145 13.78 -11.37 -8.84
CA ASP A 145 15.04 -12.03 -9.22
C ASP A 145 16.22 -11.05 -9.21
N SER A 146 15.93 -9.74 -9.39
CA SER A 146 16.96 -8.68 -9.34
C SER A 146 16.38 -7.32 -8.92
N LYS A 147 17.28 -6.39 -8.59
CA LYS A 147 16.90 -4.99 -8.29
C LYS A 147 16.32 -4.29 -9.53
N GLU A 148 16.85 -4.57 -10.71
CA GLU A 148 16.40 -4.01 -11.97
C GLU A 148 14.96 -4.46 -12.29
N GLU A 149 14.62 -5.70 -11.97
CA GLU A 149 13.26 -6.20 -12.08
C GLU A 149 12.32 -5.46 -11.12
N ALA A 150 12.71 -5.30 -9.87
CA ALA A 150 11.92 -4.55 -8.89
C ALA A 150 11.68 -3.09 -9.33
N ILE A 151 12.68 -2.43 -9.90
CA ILE A 151 12.56 -1.07 -10.45
C ILE A 151 11.58 -1.05 -11.62
N ARG A 152 11.64 -1.99 -12.56
CA ARG A 152 10.64 -2.09 -13.65
C ARG A 152 9.22 -2.25 -13.11
N HIS A 153 9.04 -3.06 -12.07
CA HIS A 153 7.74 -3.24 -11.44
C HIS A 153 7.25 -1.97 -10.72
N TYR A 154 8.17 -1.20 -10.13
CA TYR A 154 7.84 0.12 -9.60
C TYR A 154 7.33 1.05 -10.70
N ASP A 155 7.98 1.07 -11.86
CA ASP A 155 7.55 1.89 -13.01
C ASP A 155 6.18 1.46 -13.55
N TYR A 156 5.90 0.15 -13.61
CA TYR A 156 4.57 -0.35 -13.97
C TYR A 156 3.49 0.12 -12.99
N LEU A 157 3.74 0.03 -11.69
CA LEU A 157 2.82 0.53 -10.66
C LEU A 157 2.62 2.05 -10.77
N LYS A 158 3.68 2.79 -11.05
CA LYS A 158 3.62 4.23 -11.26
C LYS A 158 2.74 4.59 -12.46
N ASN A 159 2.86 3.87 -13.57
CA ASN A 159 1.99 4.04 -14.74
C ASN A 159 0.52 3.76 -14.40
N VAL A 160 0.24 2.67 -13.66
CA VAL A 160 -1.12 2.38 -13.17
C VAL A 160 -1.63 3.51 -12.28
N TYR A 161 -0.82 3.97 -11.32
CA TYR A 161 -1.17 5.10 -10.43
C TYR A 161 -1.55 6.36 -11.21
N GLN A 162 -0.82 6.67 -12.27
CA GLN A 162 -1.09 7.84 -13.13
C GLN A 162 -2.35 7.68 -13.98
N SER A 163 -2.72 6.44 -14.34
CA SER A 163 -3.87 6.14 -15.19
C SER A 163 -5.21 6.21 -14.46
N ILE A 164 -5.21 6.13 -13.11
CA ILE A 164 -6.44 6.17 -12.30
C ILE A 164 -6.67 7.54 -11.68
N SER A 165 -7.96 7.96 -11.66
CA SER A 165 -8.37 9.18 -10.99
C SER A 165 -8.12 9.11 -9.47
N ALA A 166 -7.74 10.24 -8.86
CA ALA A 166 -7.55 10.33 -7.41
C ALA A 166 -8.85 10.17 -6.60
N LYS A 167 -10.01 10.38 -7.24
CA LYS A 167 -11.33 10.39 -6.60
C LYS A 167 -12.14 9.13 -6.88
N GLU A 168 -11.71 8.30 -7.84
CA GLU A 168 -12.46 7.15 -8.27
C GLU A 168 -11.80 5.87 -7.78
N ILE A 169 -12.63 5.01 -7.20
CA ILE A 169 -12.31 3.61 -6.99
C ILE A 169 -12.69 2.91 -8.28
N TYR A 170 -11.72 2.35 -8.96
CA TYR A 170 -12.01 1.48 -10.09
C TYR A 170 -12.47 0.14 -9.55
N SER A 171 -13.73 -0.22 -9.81
CA SER A 171 -14.38 -1.38 -9.22
C SER A 171 -15.07 -2.22 -10.30
N PRO A 172 -14.30 -2.96 -11.14
CA PRO A 172 -14.87 -3.83 -12.13
C PRO A 172 -15.61 -4.99 -11.47
N TYR A 173 -16.77 -5.31 -11.99
CA TYR A 173 -17.44 -6.54 -11.59
C TYR A 173 -16.62 -7.74 -12.08
N VAL A 174 -16.06 -8.47 -11.14
CA VAL A 174 -15.40 -9.76 -11.40
C VAL A 174 -16.47 -10.83 -11.62
N PHE A 175 -17.53 -10.81 -10.81
CA PHE A 175 -18.73 -11.60 -10.97
C PHE A 175 -19.97 -10.70 -10.92
N PRO A 176 -21.16 -11.20 -11.28
CA PRO A 176 -22.40 -10.45 -11.11
C PRO A 176 -22.68 -9.99 -9.68
N TRP A 177 -22.00 -10.55 -8.69
CA TRP A 177 -22.17 -10.30 -7.25
C TRP A 177 -20.91 -9.78 -6.53
N GLU A 178 -19.79 -9.68 -7.20
CA GLU A 178 -18.53 -9.30 -6.59
C GLU A 178 -17.70 -8.38 -7.50
N SER A 179 -17.17 -7.34 -6.94
CA SER A 179 -16.20 -6.47 -7.60
C SER A 179 -14.83 -6.59 -6.95
N ALA A 180 -13.80 -6.35 -7.73
CA ALA A 180 -12.45 -6.11 -7.23
C ALA A 180 -12.20 -4.59 -7.21
N GLU A 181 -11.60 -4.07 -6.15
CA GLU A 181 -11.33 -2.64 -6.03
C GLU A 181 -9.87 -2.32 -6.36
N LEU A 182 -9.68 -1.21 -7.04
CA LEU A 182 -8.37 -0.65 -7.34
C LEU A 182 -8.34 0.79 -6.86
N THR A 183 -7.53 1.07 -5.86
CA THR A 183 -7.36 2.40 -5.30
C THR A 183 -5.92 2.90 -5.46
N ARG A 184 -5.74 4.21 -5.49
CA ARG A 184 -4.40 4.80 -5.46
C ARG A 184 -3.61 4.41 -4.21
N SER A 185 -4.28 4.26 -3.07
CA SER A 185 -3.64 3.86 -1.82
C SER A 185 -2.98 2.48 -1.94
N GLU A 186 -3.68 1.50 -2.52
CA GLU A 186 -3.13 0.15 -2.70
C GLU A 186 -1.95 0.12 -3.65
N ILE A 187 -1.99 0.90 -4.74
CA ILE A 187 -0.88 0.99 -5.68
C ILE A 187 0.33 1.61 -5.00
N VAL A 188 0.15 2.73 -4.30
CA VAL A 188 1.24 3.41 -3.56
C VAL A 188 1.81 2.50 -2.48
N LEU A 189 0.99 1.66 -1.83
CA LEU A 189 1.45 0.67 -0.87
C LEU A 189 2.42 -0.35 -1.51
N LYS A 190 2.09 -0.84 -2.72
CA LYS A 190 2.99 -1.77 -3.43
C LYS A 190 4.28 -1.09 -3.89
N MET A 191 4.20 0.16 -4.34
CA MET A 191 5.38 0.98 -4.62
C MET A 191 6.24 1.16 -3.36
N ALA A 192 5.62 1.43 -2.22
CA ALA A 192 6.30 1.58 -0.93
C ALA A 192 7.04 0.28 -0.51
N TYR A 193 6.44 -0.88 -0.72
CA TYR A 193 7.12 -2.16 -0.48
C TYR A 193 8.36 -2.34 -1.34
N ILE A 194 8.30 -1.97 -2.62
CA ILE A 194 9.47 -2.05 -3.52
C ILE A 194 10.57 -1.10 -3.06
N THR A 195 10.25 0.14 -2.69
CA THR A 195 11.26 1.09 -2.18
C THR A 195 11.89 0.61 -0.86
N TRP A 196 11.12 -0.07 -0.02
CA TRP A 196 11.62 -0.66 1.22
C TRP A 196 12.61 -1.79 0.95
N MET A 197 12.25 -2.76 0.08
CA MET A 197 13.10 -3.90 -0.28
C MET A 197 14.38 -3.49 -1.03
N THR A 198 14.26 -2.53 -1.96
CA THR A 198 15.40 -2.08 -2.76
C THR A 198 16.32 -1.12 -2.04
N ASN A 199 15.82 -0.47 -0.99
CA ASN A 199 16.46 0.65 -0.28
C ASN A 199 17.05 1.70 -1.24
N ASP A 200 16.37 1.95 -2.36
CA ASP A 200 16.83 2.87 -3.40
C ASP A 200 16.38 4.29 -3.09
N SER A 201 17.36 5.21 -2.91
CA SER A 201 17.07 6.60 -2.53
C SER A 201 16.30 7.35 -3.61
N ALA A 202 16.57 7.09 -4.88
CA ALA A 202 15.88 7.78 -5.99
C ALA A 202 14.41 7.35 -6.08
N LEU A 203 14.13 6.05 -5.87
CA LEU A 203 12.75 5.56 -5.80
C LEU A 203 11.99 6.12 -4.58
N LYS A 204 12.67 6.23 -3.42
CA LYS A 204 12.09 6.86 -2.22
C LYS A 204 11.75 8.33 -2.48
N ASP A 205 12.63 9.06 -3.14
CA ASP A 205 12.41 10.46 -3.53
C ASP A 205 11.21 10.62 -4.45
N ASP A 206 11.13 9.78 -5.48
CA ASP A 206 10.00 9.77 -6.41
C ASP A 206 8.68 9.45 -5.70
N LEU A 207 8.69 8.48 -4.79
CA LEU A 207 7.52 8.06 -4.04
C LEU A 207 6.98 9.15 -3.10
N CYS A 208 7.83 10.04 -2.57
CA CYS A 208 7.40 11.12 -1.66
C CYS A 208 6.24 11.95 -2.22
N THR A 209 6.17 12.12 -3.55
CA THR A 209 5.09 12.85 -4.22
C THR A 209 3.74 12.12 -4.17
N SER A 210 3.75 10.80 -4.09
CA SER A 210 2.56 9.93 -4.11
C SER A 210 2.12 9.48 -2.71
N LEU A 211 2.99 9.58 -1.70
CA LEU A 211 2.70 9.17 -0.31
C LEU A 211 1.43 9.80 0.29
N PRO A 212 1.01 11.04 -0.05
CA PRO A 212 -0.26 11.57 0.42
C PRO A 212 -1.50 10.76 0.00
N SER A 213 -1.39 9.92 -1.03
CA SER A 213 -2.45 8.99 -1.45
C SER A 213 -2.48 7.69 -0.63
N LEU A 214 -1.43 7.39 0.12
CA LEU A 214 -1.36 6.20 0.97
C LEU A 214 -2.25 6.37 2.20
N ASP A 215 -2.87 5.28 2.65
CA ASP A 215 -3.58 5.24 3.92
C ASP A 215 -2.71 5.79 5.07
N THR A 216 -3.33 6.51 5.99
CA THR A 216 -2.62 7.24 7.06
C THR A 216 -1.79 6.34 7.95
N TYR A 217 -2.29 5.14 8.25
CA TYR A 217 -1.59 4.17 9.09
C TYR A 217 -0.34 3.62 8.38
N MET A 218 -0.48 3.25 7.10
CA MET A 218 0.64 2.76 6.29
C MET A 218 1.66 3.87 6.01
N ARG A 219 1.19 5.12 5.83
CA ARG A 219 2.05 6.28 5.65
C ARG A 219 2.89 6.57 6.89
N ALA A 220 2.30 6.47 8.08
CA ALA A 220 3.04 6.57 9.34
C ALA A 220 4.10 5.45 9.46
N GLY A 221 3.72 4.21 9.11
CA GLY A 221 4.67 3.09 9.06
C GLY A 221 5.82 3.32 8.08
N TYR A 222 5.54 3.87 6.90
CA TYR A 222 6.55 4.19 5.90
C TYR A 222 7.56 5.24 6.41
N ILE A 223 7.08 6.31 7.04
CA ILE A 223 7.95 7.33 7.63
C ILE A 223 8.84 6.71 8.70
N GLY A 224 8.26 5.97 9.65
CA GLY A 224 9.00 5.43 10.79
C GLY A 224 9.96 4.28 10.46
N VAL A 225 9.72 3.54 9.38
CA VAL A 225 10.50 2.35 9.00
C VAL A 225 11.42 2.62 7.80
N VAL A 226 10.88 3.24 6.73
CA VAL A 226 11.61 3.34 5.45
C VAL A 226 12.33 4.67 5.30
N LEU A 227 11.78 5.76 5.85
CA LEU A 227 12.40 7.09 5.87
C LEU A 227 13.12 7.38 7.19
N ASN A 228 13.54 6.36 7.92
CA ASN A 228 14.26 6.52 9.18
C ASN A 228 15.63 5.82 9.13
N PRO A 229 16.74 6.55 8.96
CA PRO A 229 16.81 7.99 8.68
C PRO A 229 16.52 8.32 7.20
N PRO A 230 16.06 9.53 6.88
CA PRO A 230 15.97 9.98 5.50
C PRO A 230 17.37 10.13 4.88
N THR A 231 17.52 9.76 3.61
CA THR A 231 18.83 9.70 2.93
C THR A 231 19.00 10.79 1.87
N SER A 232 17.98 11.63 1.68
CA SER A 232 18.03 12.76 0.74
C SER A 232 17.29 13.98 1.28
N HIS A 233 17.56 15.13 0.68
CA HIS A 233 16.87 16.37 1.03
C HIS A 233 15.34 16.30 0.76
N LEU A 234 14.91 15.61 -0.29
CA LEU A 234 13.47 15.45 -0.59
C LEU A 234 12.77 14.62 0.48
N GLN A 235 13.40 13.56 0.96
CA GLN A 235 12.89 12.74 2.05
C GLN A 235 12.82 13.53 3.36
N GLU A 236 13.88 14.29 3.69
CA GLU A 236 13.88 15.18 4.86
C GLU A 236 12.73 16.20 4.80
N GLU A 237 12.55 16.83 3.64
CA GLU A 237 11.46 17.79 3.43
C GLU A 237 10.08 17.14 3.59
N TYR A 238 9.90 15.93 3.07
CA TYR A 238 8.66 15.21 3.23
C TYR A 238 8.38 14.89 4.71
N VAL A 239 9.36 14.36 5.43
CA VAL A 239 9.23 14.06 6.87
C VAL A 239 8.94 15.34 7.65
N LEU A 240 9.62 16.45 7.32
CA LEU A 240 9.39 17.74 7.96
C LEU A 240 7.96 18.27 7.72
N GLN A 241 7.44 18.16 6.50
CA GLN A 241 6.06 18.53 6.18
C GLN A 241 5.05 17.67 6.92
N SER A 242 5.40 16.40 7.17
CA SER A 242 4.55 15.43 7.87
C SER A 242 4.31 15.78 9.35
N LEU A 243 5.10 16.68 9.96
CA LEU A 243 4.79 17.25 11.28
C LEU A 243 3.46 18.04 11.30
N GLY A 244 3.01 18.52 10.16
CA GLY A 244 1.73 19.22 9.96
C GLY A 244 0.60 18.34 9.44
N ASP A 245 0.76 17.03 9.36
CA ASP A 245 -0.25 16.11 8.83
C ASP A 245 -1.52 16.12 9.70
N ARG A 246 -2.67 15.83 9.09
CA ARG A 246 -3.94 15.71 9.80
C ARG A 246 -3.96 14.52 10.75
N SER A 247 -3.30 13.42 10.41
CA SER A 247 -3.19 12.22 11.23
C SER A 247 -2.17 12.42 12.35
N GLN A 248 -2.56 12.10 13.57
CA GLN A 248 -1.65 12.10 14.72
C GLN A 248 -0.55 11.07 14.54
N ASP A 249 -0.88 9.87 14.06
CA ASP A 249 0.11 8.80 13.84
C ASP A 249 1.23 9.23 12.90
N VAL A 250 0.90 9.94 11.84
CA VAL A 250 1.89 10.47 10.88
C VAL A 250 2.77 11.54 11.53
N ARG A 251 2.17 12.47 12.31
CA ARG A 251 2.94 13.50 13.04
C ARG A 251 3.91 12.88 14.06
N ASP A 252 3.45 11.87 14.79
CA ASP A 252 4.26 11.20 15.82
C ASP A 252 5.48 10.50 15.22
N GLU A 253 5.31 9.80 14.10
CA GLU A 253 6.45 9.15 13.42
C GLU A 253 7.40 10.19 12.82
N ALA A 254 6.89 11.24 12.19
CA ALA A 254 7.72 12.33 11.70
C ALA A 254 8.51 12.99 12.84
N TYR A 255 7.88 13.23 14.00
CA TYR A 255 8.56 13.76 15.18
C TYR A 255 9.69 12.84 15.66
N LYS A 256 9.45 11.53 15.74
CA LYS A 256 10.48 10.56 16.16
C LYS A 256 11.69 10.61 15.23
N VAL A 257 11.47 10.52 13.92
CA VAL A 257 12.54 10.56 12.92
C VAL A 257 13.35 11.86 13.05
N LEU A 258 12.68 13.02 13.07
CA LEU A 258 13.36 14.31 13.14
C LEU A 258 14.03 14.55 14.50
N SER A 259 13.55 13.91 15.57
CA SER A 259 14.14 14.05 16.90
C SER A 259 15.53 13.43 17.04
N GLU A 260 15.91 12.57 16.12
CA GLU A 260 17.22 11.92 16.03
C GLU A 260 18.16 12.64 15.05
N MET A 261 17.68 13.72 14.41
CA MET A 261 18.42 14.47 13.42
C MET A 261 18.86 15.84 13.94
N THR A 262 19.96 16.35 13.39
CA THR A 262 20.32 17.77 13.51
C THR A 262 19.72 18.54 12.35
N LEU A 263 18.73 19.39 12.64
CA LEU A 263 18.04 20.16 11.62
C LEU A 263 18.91 21.36 11.15
N SER A 264 18.84 21.67 9.89
CA SER A 264 19.44 22.90 9.33
C SER A 264 18.67 24.14 9.81
N PRO A 265 19.30 25.36 9.76
CA PRO A 265 18.60 26.59 10.13
C PRO A 265 17.30 26.84 9.36
N LYS A 266 17.22 26.41 8.09
CA LYS A 266 16.01 26.53 7.26
C LYS A 266 14.92 25.56 7.73
N GLN A 267 15.29 24.34 8.10
CA GLN A 267 14.37 23.35 8.64
C GLN A 267 13.83 23.79 10.01
N ASN A 268 14.68 24.36 10.87
CA ASN A 268 14.23 24.96 12.13
C ASN A 268 13.17 26.05 11.92
N GLN A 269 13.34 26.92 10.93
CA GLN A 269 12.34 27.94 10.61
C GLN A 269 11.00 27.31 10.20
N LYS A 270 11.00 26.20 9.45
CA LYS A 270 9.78 25.47 9.12
C LYS A 270 9.11 24.85 10.36
N VAL A 271 9.90 24.32 11.30
CA VAL A 271 9.38 23.85 12.59
C VAL A 271 8.78 25.01 13.39
N GLU A 272 9.43 26.18 13.41
CA GLU A 272 8.91 27.39 14.04
C GLU A 272 7.55 27.82 13.47
N GLU A 273 7.29 27.56 12.18
CA GLU A 273 5.99 27.87 11.56
C GLU A 273 4.83 27.06 12.15
N LEU A 274 5.07 25.85 12.66
CA LEU A 274 4.06 25.02 13.29
C LEU A 274 3.57 25.61 14.63
N LEU A 275 4.36 26.47 15.27
CA LEU A 275 4.03 27.12 16.54
C LEU A 275 2.88 28.13 16.45
N ARG A 276 2.43 28.48 15.23
CA ARG A 276 1.22 29.29 15.01
C ARG A 276 -0.07 28.53 15.27
N PHE A 277 -0.03 27.20 15.21
CA PHE A 277 -1.23 26.38 15.42
C PHE A 277 -1.54 26.23 16.92
N LYS A 278 -2.83 26.17 17.25
CA LYS A 278 -3.32 26.05 18.64
C LYS A 278 -3.30 24.63 19.19
N TYR A 279 -2.95 23.64 18.38
CA TYR A 279 -2.87 22.25 18.80
C TYR A 279 -1.71 22.07 19.78
N SER A 280 -2.03 21.74 21.03
CA SER A 280 -1.06 21.62 22.11
C SER A 280 0.04 20.61 21.82
N GLU A 281 -0.30 19.48 21.23
CA GLU A 281 0.63 18.40 20.89
C GLU A 281 1.63 18.82 19.82
N MET A 282 1.15 19.41 18.68
CA MET A 282 2.05 19.93 17.65
C MET A 282 3.00 20.97 18.18
N ARG A 283 2.50 21.84 19.07
CA ARG A 283 3.30 22.88 19.71
C ARG A 283 4.38 22.26 20.61
N ILE A 284 4.03 21.28 21.45
CA ILE A 284 4.98 20.59 22.34
C ILE A 284 6.05 19.89 21.50
N ASN A 285 5.66 19.14 20.47
CA ASN A 285 6.61 18.45 19.59
C ASN A 285 7.54 19.41 18.88
N ALA A 286 7.03 20.53 18.34
CA ALA A 286 7.84 21.54 17.70
C ALA A 286 8.85 22.19 18.68
N ILE A 287 8.41 22.56 19.89
CA ILE A 287 9.30 23.07 20.94
C ILE A 287 10.38 22.05 21.28
N ASN A 288 10.01 20.78 21.50
CA ASN A 288 10.95 19.73 21.84
C ASN A 288 12.01 19.50 20.74
N LEU A 289 11.60 19.56 19.46
CA LEU A 289 12.55 19.48 18.33
C LEU A 289 13.55 20.65 18.35
N LEU A 290 13.07 21.87 18.55
CA LEU A 290 13.91 23.05 18.59
C LEU A 290 14.85 23.04 19.80
N MET A 291 14.38 22.56 20.95
CA MET A 291 15.20 22.44 22.17
C MET A 291 16.34 21.42 22.06
N LYS A 292 16.22 20.42 21.19
CA LYS A 292 17.28 19.43 20.93
C LYS A 292 18.38 19.95 19.99
N GLN A 293 18.16 21.08 19.35
CA GLN A 293 19.12 21.59 18.36
C GLN A 293 20.40 22.18 19.04
N PRO A 294 21.50 22.27 18.30
CA PRO A 294 22.73 22.89 18.82
C PRO A 294 22.49 24.29 19.38
N LYS A 295 23.22 24.64 20.44
CA LYS A 295 23.02 25.89 21.24
C LYS A 295 22.89 27.16 20.37
N GLU A 296 23.69 27.28 19.31
CA GLU A 296 23.63 28.42 18.41
C GLU A 296 22.33 28.51 17.63
N GLN A 297 21.86 27.35 17.11
CA GLN A 297 20.60 27.27 16.38
C GLN A 297 19.41 27.50 17.31
N LEU A 298 19.43 26.93 18.51
CA LEU A 298 18.43 27.14 19.54
C LEU A 298 18.32 28.63 19.90
N SER A 299 19.44 29.28 20.15
CA SER A 299 19.48 30.72 20.45
C SER A 299 18.93 31.57 19.29
N GLY A 300 19.23 31.17 18.05
CA GLY A 300 18.69 31.80 16.85
C GLY A 300 17.17 31.64 16.74
N SER A 301 16.63 30.43 17.00
CA SER A 301 15.19 30.16 17.01
C SER A 301 14.46 30.95 18.09
N ILE A 302 14.97 30.99 19.31
CA ILE A 302 14.38 31.76 20.43
C ILE A 302 14.32 33.23 20.06
N ARG A 303 15.40 33.82 19.52
CA ARG A 303 15.44 35.24 19.12
C ARG A 303 14.40 35.57 18.05
N ARG A 304 14.26 34.72 17.01
CA ARG A 304 13.22 34.88 15.97
C ARG A 304 11.83 34.80 16.56
N LEU A 305 11.57 33.79 17.40
CA LEU A 305 10.26 33.59 18.01
C LEU A 305 9.85 34.77 18.92
N LEU A 306 10.75 35.29 19.75
CA LEU A 306 10.43 36.38 20.66
C LEU A 306 10.10 37.70 19.92
N THR A 307 10.62 37.88 18.71
CA THR A 307 10.38 39.07 17.87
C THR A 307 9.29 38.83 16.80
N ASP A 308 8.65 37.65 16.77
CA ASP A 308 7.63 37.29 15.77
C ASP A 308 6.34 38.13 15.98
N LYS A 309 5.61 38.39 14.89
CA LYS A 309 4.34 39.11 14.93
C LYS A 309 3.20 38.27 15.53
N VAL A 310 3.30 36.92 15.44
CA VAL A 310 2.31 35.96 15.93
C VAL A 310 2.48 35.72 17.42
N ALA A 311 1.46 35.97 18.22
CA ALA A 311 1.49 35.87 19.67
C ALA A 311 1.85 34.44 20.16
N GLU A 312 1.28 33.42 19.51
CA GLU A 312 1.55 32.01 19.82
C GLU A 312 3.02 31.64 19.65
N ARG A 313 3.70 32.21 18.64
CA ARG A 313 5.12 32.02 18.43
C ARG A 313 5.97 32.72 19.51
N ARG A 314 5.61 33.95 19.90
CA ARG A 314 6.30 34.63 21.01
C ARG A 314 6.15 33.85 22.32
N LEU A 315 4.97 33.34 22.62
CA LEU A 315 4.75 32.48 23.79
C LEU A 315 5.63 31.24 23.76
N ALA A 316 5.79 30.58 22.59
CA ALA A 316 6.70 29.46 22.46
C ALA A 316 8.15 29.84 22.75
N GLY A 317 8.62 30.99 22.27
CA GLY A 317 9.94 31.52 22.58
C GLY A 317 10.15 31.72 24.08
N LEU A 318 9.15 32.23 24.78
CA LEU A 318 9.18 32.39 26.25
C LEU A 318 9.19 31.03 26.99
N ASP A 319 8.40 30.07 26.53
CA ASP A 319 8.36 28.72 27.11
C ASP A 319 9.73 28.03 26.94
N MET A 320 10.35 28.15 25.77
CA MET A 320 11.71 27.63 25.52
C MET A 320 12.76 28.29 26.43
N MET A 321 12.67 29.60 26.64
CA MET A 321 13.59 30.29 27.58
C MET A 321 13.47 29.80 29.02
N LYS A 322 12.24 29.50 29.51
CA LYS A 322 12.01 29.00 30.86
C LYS A 322 12.61 27.61 31.09
N THR A 323 12.71 26.80 30.02
CA THR A 323 13.25 25.44 30.12
C THR A 323 14.78 25.38 30.03
N ILE A 324 15.45 26.47 29.63
CA ILE A 324 16.91 26.54 29.62
C ILE A 324 17.40 26.73 31.05
N PRO A 325 18.24 25.83 31.60
CA PRO A 325 18.82 26.03 32.91
C PRO A 325 19.66 27.33 32.93
N VAL A 326 19.33 28.23 33.85
CA VAL A 326 20.19 29.41 34.09
C VAL A 326 21.41 28.88 34.84
N SER A 327 22.50 28.62 34.12
CA SER A 327 23.79 28.39 34.75
C SER A 327 24.28 29.76 35.24
N TYR A 328 24.18 30.02 36.54
CA TYR A 328 24.93 31.08 37.16
C TYR A 328 26.41 30.67 37.17
N THR A 329 27.19 31.17 36.22
CA THR A 329 28.64 31.20 36.28
C THR A 329 29.08 32.63 36.39
#